data_767a9f06012318212ef8acc94861faf3
#
_entry.id   767a9f06012318212ef8acc94861faf3
#
_cell.length_a   1.000
_cell.length_b   1.000
_cell.length_c   1.000
_cell.angle_alpha   90.00
_cell.angle_beta   90.00
_cell.angle_gamma   90.00
#
_symmetry.space_group_name_H-M   'P 1'
#
loop_
_entity.id
_entity.type
_entity.pdbx_description
1 polymer ?
#
loop_
_entity_poly.entity_id
_entity_poly.type
_entity_poly.pdbx_seq_one_letter_code
_entity_poly.pdbx_strand_id
1 'polypeptide(L)'
;REVRIMSKWVCQVCGYVHEGDQPPEECPVCHVGSDKFAKQDDEMSWAAEHVVGVAQGVSEDILADLRANFEGECSEVGMYLAMARVAHREGYPEVGMYYEKAAYEEAEHAAKFAELLGEVVTDSTKKNLELRVAAENGATAGKTNLAKRAKAANLDAIHDTVHEMARDEARHGKAFKGLLERYFG
;
A
#
# COMPACT_ATOMS: atom_id res chain seq x y z
N ARG A 1 5.56 -47.35 -26.91
CA ARG A 1 4.71 -46.17 -27.16
C ARG A 1 5.30 -45.06 -26.30
N GLU A 2 5.97 -44.11 -26.92
CA GLU A 2 6.40 -42.88 -26.24
C GLU A 2 5.15 -42.09 -25.85
N VAL A 3 4.97 -41.84 -24.56
CA VAL A 3 3.94 -40.91 -24.06
C VAL A 3 4.47 -39.51 -24.38
N ARG A 4 3.89 -38.88 -25.39
CA ARG A 4 4.19 -37.48 -25.73
C ARG A 4 3.60 -36.62 -24.63
N ILE A 5 4.44 -36.07 -23.76
CA ILE A 5 4.03 -35.12 -22.73
C ILE A 5 3.74 -33.78 -23.45
N MET A 6 2.47 -33.43 -23.58
CA MET A 6 2.07 -32.12 -24.12
C MET A 6 2.39 -31.02 -23.12
N SER A 7 2.96 -29.92 -23.59
CA SER A 7 3.20 -28.75 -22.75
C SER A 7 1.90 -28.06 -22.39
N LYS A 8 1.85 -27.49 -21.18
CA LYS A 8 0.75 -26.62 -20.76
C LYS A 8 1.16 -25.16 -20.88
N TRP A 9 0.25 -24.34 -21.37
CA TRP A 9 0.44 -22.92 -21.58
C TRP A 9 -0.64 -22.16 -20.82
N VAL A 10 -0.25 -21.26 -19.91
CA VAL A 10 -1.17 -20.50 -19.07
C VAL A 10 -1.26 -19.07 -19.59
N CYS A 11 -2.47 -18.62 -19.86
CA CYS A 11 -2.76 -17.22 -20.18
C CYS A 11 -2.49 -16.34 -18.95
N GLN A 12 -1.56 -15.41 -19.04
CA GLN A 12 -1.15 -14.52 -17.95
C GLN A 12 -2.19 -13.43 -17.64
N VAL A 13 -3.27 -13.36 -18.43
CA VAL A 13 -4.33 -12.38 -18.23
C VAL A 13 -5.54 -12.98 -17.51
N CYS A 14 -5.99 -14.17 -17.92
CA CYS A 14 -7.22 -14.77 -17.40
C CYS A 14 -7.04 -16.15 -16.74
N GLY A 15 -5.81 -16.71 -16.76
CA GLY A 15 -5.53 -18.02 -16.17
C GLY A 15 -5.97 -19.22 -17.00
N TYR A 16 -6.51 -19.04 -18.22
CA TYR A 16 -6.87 -20.15 -19.11
C TYR A 16 -5.66 -21.02 -19.42
N VAL A 17 -5.81 -22.33 -19.30
CA VAL A 17 -4.74 -23.33 -19.58
C VAL A 17 -5.02 -24.00 -20.91
N HIS A 18 -4.04 -23.94 -21.82
CA HIS A 18 -4.01 -24.62 -23.11
C HIS A 18 -3.02 -25.79 -23.08
N GLU A 19 -3.40 -26.96 -23.52
CA GLU A 19 -2.53 -28.12 -23.67
C GLU A 19 -2.14 -28.29 -25.15
N GLY A 20 -0.85 -28.20 -25.45
CA GLY A 20 -0.36 -28.30 -26.82
C GLY A 20 1.18 -28.08 -26.91
N ASP A 21 1.74 -28.33 -28.11
CA ASP A 21 3.18 -28.10 -28.34
C ASP A 21 3.54 -26.61 -28.38
N GLN A 22 2.55 -25.74 -28.65
CA GLN A 22 2.68 -24.28 -28.73
C GLN A 22 1.45 -23.60 -28.10
N PRO A 23 1.55 -22.33 -27.66
CA PRO A 23 0.40 -21.59 -27.18
C PRO A 23 -0.61 -21.36 -28.34
N PRO A 24 -1.90 -21.19 -28.06
CA PRO A 24 -2.88 -20.84 -29.09
C PRO A 24 -2.60 -19.45 -29.63
N GLU A 25 -2.98 -19.16 -30.88
CA GLU A 25 -2.81 -17.84 -31.49
C GLU A 25 -3.56 -16.76 -30.72
N GLU A 26 -4.73 -17.11 -30.17
CA GLU A 26 -5.59 -16.23 -29.37
C GLU A 26 -6.19 -17.00 -28.21
N CYS A 27 -6.29 -16.37 -27.04
CA CYS A 27 -6.95 -16.95 -25.88
C CYS A 27 -8.47 -17.06 -26.11
N PRO A 28 -9.07 -18.25 -25.99
CA PRO A 28 -10.51 -18.42 -26.23
C PRO A 28 -11.40 -17.76 -25.18
N VAL A 29 -10.81 -17.29 -24.06
CA VAL A 29 -11.55 -16.67 -22.94
C VAL A 29 -11.46 -15.14 -22.95
N CYS A 30 -10.27 -14.59 -23.11
CA CYS A 30 -10.05 -13.13 -23.01
C CYS A 30 -9.50 -12.49 -24.29
N HIS A 31 -9.35 -13.26 -25.37
CA HIS A 31 -8.99 -12.81 -26.71
C HIS A 31 -7.60 -12.12 -26.82
N VAL A 32 -6.71 -12.34 -25.87
CA VAL A 32 -5.31 -11.87 -25.98
C VAL A 32 -4.47 -12.82 -26.83
N GLY A 33 -3.44 -12.30 -27.48
CA GLY A 33 -2.56 -13.04 -28.36
C GLY A 33 -1.67 -14.04 -27.64
N SER A 34 -0.99 -14.89 -28.43
CA SER A 34 -0.07 -15.94 -27.94
C SER A 34 1.10 -15.40 -27.10
N ASP A 35 1.46 -14.12 -27.27
CA ASP A 35 2.50 -13.43 -26.48
C ASP A 35 2.17 -13.30 -24.98
N LYS A 36 0.91 -13.48 -24.63
CA LYS A 36 0.42 -13.48 -23.23
C LYS A 36 0.33 -14.87 -22.62
N PHE A 37 0.86 -15.89 -23.25
CA PHE A 37 0.93 -17.23 -22.68
C PHE A 37 2.34 -17.54 -22.17
N ALA A 38 2.42 -18.05 -20.95
CA ALA A 38 3.65 -18.63 -20.41
C ALA A 38 3.57 -20.16 -20.39
N LYS A 39 4.69 -20.84 -20.70
CA LYS A 39 4.78 -22.28 -20.54
C LYS A 39 4.73 -22.62 -19.05
N GLN A 40 3.83 -23.53 -18.68
CA GLN A 40 3.79 -24.05 -17.33
C GLN A 40 4.91 -25.09 -17.19
N ASP A 41 5.89 -24.77 -16.36
CA ASP A 41 6.86 -25.75 -15.89
C ASP A 41 6.22 -26.63 -14.79
N ASP A 42 6.87 -27.73 -14.39
CA ASP A 42 6.34 -28.64 -13.35
C ASP A 42 6.23 -27.98 -11.96
N GLU A 43 6.73 -26.77 -11.79
CA GLU A 43 6.51 -25.94 -10.61
C GLU A 43 5.15 -25.24 -10.71
N MET A 44 4.42 -25.15 -9.58
CA MET A 44 3.15 -24.49 -9.49
C MET A 44 3.33 -22.98 -9.80
N SER A 45 2.84 -22.52 -10.96
CA SER A 45 2.87 -21.12 -11.36
C SER A 45 1.48 -20.50 -11.23
N TRP A 46 1.46 -19.24 -10.84
CA TRP A 46 0.24 -18.46 -10.73
C TRP A 46 0.03 -17.63 -12.01
N ALA A 47 -1.21 -17.61 -12.52
CA ALA A 47 -1.54 -16.91 -13.78
C ALA A 47 -1.38 -15.38 -13.71
N ALA A 48 -1.41 -14.82 -12.51
CA ALA A 48 -1.15 -13.41 -12.26
C ALA A 48 -0.38 -13.27 -10.95
N GLU A 49 0.72 -12.54 -10.99
CA GLU A 49 1.45 -12.14 -9.79
C GLU A 49 1.04 -10.74 -9.39
N HIS A 50 0.73 -10.57 -8.11
CA HIS A 50 0.48 -9.26 -7.52
C HIS A 50 1.82 -8.70 -7.04
N VAL A 51 2.40 -7.77 -7.79
CA VAL A 51 3.70 -7.18 -7.48
C VAL A 51 3.56 -5.71 -7.12
N VAL A 52 4.35 -5.27 -6.14
CA VAL A 52 4.46 -3.85 -5.80
C VAL A 52 5.13 -3.10 -6.95
N GLY A 53 4.55 -1.97 -7.36
CA GLY A 53 5.09 -1.14 -8.43
C GLY A 53 4.67 -1.55 -9.84
N VAL A 54 3.56 -2.26 -9.99
CA VAL A 54 3.03 -2.68 -11.31
C VAL A 54 2.74 -1.50 -12.24
N ALA A 55 2.52 -0.30 -11.71
CA ALA A 55 2.33 0.93 -12.48
C ALA A 55 3.65 1.58 -12.93
N GLN A 56 4.81 1.05 -12.56
CA GLN A 56 6.09 1.59 -13.03
C GLN A 56 6.21 1.40 -14.54
N GLY A 57 6.49 2.51 -15.26
CA GLY A 57 6.62 2.50 -16.72
C GLY A 57 5.34 2.78 -17.50
N VAL A 58 4.19 3.01 -16.84
CA VAL A 58 3.01 3.57 -17.52
C VAL A 58 3.21 5.07 -17.81
N SER A 59 2.31 5.67 -18.60
CA SER A 59 2.39 7.10 -18.96
C SER A 59 2.31 8.01 -17.72
N GLU A 60 2.97 9.17 -17.79
CA GLU A 60 3.07 10.10 -16.65
C GLU A 60 1.72 10.69 -16.22
N ASP A 61 0.76 10.83 -17.14
CA ASP A 61 -0.61 11.26 -16.82
C ASP A 61 -1.32 10.24 -15.92
N ILE A 62 -1.20 8.93 -16.19
CA ILE A 62 -1.73 7.87 -15.33
C ILE A 62 -1.02 7.87 -13.98
N LEU A 63 0.32 8.01 -13.95
CA LEU A 63 1.06 8.08 -12.69
C LEU A 63 0.64 9.28 -11.84
N ALA A 64 0.43 10.45 -12.48
CA ALA A 64 -0.02 11.65 -11.78
C ALA A 64 -1.41 11.44 -11.14
N ASP A 65 -2.34 10.81 -11.86
CA ASP A 65 -3.67 10.50 -11.34
C ASP A 65 -3.60 9.48 -10.19
N LEU A 66 -2.77 8.44 -10.30
CA LEU A 66 -2.57 7.46 -9.22
C LEU A 66 -2.00 8.10 -7.96
N ARG A 67 -1.01 9.01 -8.10
CA ARG A 67 -0.44 9.77 -6.96
C ARG A 67 -1.46 10.69 -6.32
N ALA A 68 -2.24 11.41 -7.14
CA ALA A 68 -3.29 12.30 -6.65
C ALA A 68 -4.38 11.53 -5.87
N ASN A 69 -4.80 10.36 -6.38
CA ASN A 69 -5.72 9.49 -5.65
C ASN A 69 -5.11 8.98 -4.34
N PHE A 70 -3.87 8.49 -4.36
CA PHE A 70 -3.17 8.07 -3.13
C PHE A 70 -3.15 9.17 -2.06
N GLU A 71 -2.81 10.41 -2.43
CA GLU A 71 -2.80 11.55 -1.51
C GLU A 71 -4.21 11.90 -1.02
N GLY A 72 -5.21 11.83 -1.88
CA GLY A 72 -6.61 12.04 -1.56
C GLY A 72 -7.09 11.05 -0.50
N GLU A 73 -6.94 9.76 -0.75
CA GLU A 73 -7.34 8.69 0.17
C GLU A 73 -6.64 8.81 1.54
N CYS A 74 -5.32 9.07 1.55
CA CYS A 74 -4.59 9.30 2.79
C CYS A 74 -5.15 10.49 3.60
N SER A 75 -5.57 11.56 2.92
CA SER A 75 -6.16 12.75 3.55
C SER A 75 -7.55 12.45 4.10
N GLU A 76 -8.37 11.68 3.37
CA GLU A 76 -9.73 11.31 3.78
C GLU A 76 -9.75 10.43 5.02
N VAL A 77 -8.78 9.55 5.22
CA VAL A 77 -8.63 8.78 6.47
C VAL A 77 -8.61 9.71 7.68
N GLY A 78 -7.74 10.72 7.69
CA GLY A 78 -7.61 11.67 8.79
C GLY A 78 -8.86 12.56 8.94
N MET A 79 -9.41 12.98 7.84
CA MET A 79 -10.59 13.83 7.75
C MET A 79 -11.83 13.14 8.32
N TYR A 80 -12.11 11.89 7.91
CA TYR A 80 -13.27 11.14 8.38
C TYR A 80 -13.15 10.77 9.86
N LEU A 81 -11.97 10.42 10.35
CA LEU A 81 -11.75 10.20 11.78
C LEU A 81 -11.98 11.48 12.60
N ALA A 82 -11.60 12.65 12.08
CA ALA A 82 -11.87 13.91 12.74
C ALA A 82 -13.38 14.25 12.74
N MET A 83 -14.07 14.01 11.62
CA MET A 83 -15.53 14.18 11.50
C MET A 83 -16.28 13.22 12.42
N ALA A 84 -15.83 11.98 12.57
CA ALA A 84 -16.40 11.02 13.52
C ALA A 84 -16.36 11.55 14.96
N ARG A 85 -15.22 12.12 15.38
CA ARG A 85 -15.09 12.74 16.71
C ARG A 85 -16.05 13.91 16.91
N VAL A 86 -16.28 14.72 15.88
CA VAL A 86 -17.29 15.81 15.93
C VAL A 86 -18.69 15.22 16.09
N ALA A 87 -19.07 14.25 15.26
CA ALA A 87 -20.38 13.62 15.32
C ALA A 87 -20.67 12.98 16.69
N HIS A 88 -19.68 12.29 17.27
CA HIS A 88 -19.83 11.72 18.62
C HIS A 88 -20.03 12.79 19.70
N ARG A 89 -19.29 13.91 19.64
CA ARG A 89 -19.46 15.02 20.59
C ARG A 89 -20.81 15.73 20.46
N GLU A 90 -21.37 15.77 19.26
CA GLU A 90 -22.67 16.34 18.97
C GLU A 90 -23.85 15.40 19.29
N GLY A 91 -23.57 14.13 19.63
CA GLY A 91 -24.59 13.15 19.97
C GLY A 91 -25.17 12.40 18.76
N TYR A 92 -24.42 12.31 17.65
CA TYR A 92 -24.76 11.53 16.46
C TYR A 92 -23.90 10.28 16.30
N PRO A 93 -24.00 9.29 17.19
CA PRO A 93 -23.09 8.14 17.20
C PRO A 93 -23.18 7.29 15.93
N GLU A 94 -24.34 7.17 15.31
CA GLU A 94 -24.52 6.43 14.05
C GLU A 94 -23.73 7.08 12.91
N VAL A 95 -23.73 8.41 12.80
CA VAL A 95 -22.93 9.17 11.85
C VAL A 95 -21.44 9.00 12.13
N GLY A 96 -21.05 9.08 13.42
CA GLY A 96 -19.66 8.86 13.84
C GLY A 96 -19.13 7.48 13.45
N MET A 97 -19.89 6.43 13.75
CA MET A 97 -19.52 5.06 13.37
C MET A 97 -19.40 4.86 11.83
N TYR A 98 -20.25 5.53 11.06
CA TYR A 98 -20.15 5.45 9.61
C TYR A 98 -18.87 6.13 9.08
N TYR A 99 -18.50 7.31 9.62
CA TYR A 99 -17.25 7.97 9.30
C TYR A 99 -16.02 7.12 9.68
N GLU A 100 -16.03 6.44 10.83
CA GLU A 100 -14.95 5.53 11.22
C GLU A 100 -14.82 4.35 10.24
N LYS A 101 -15.95 3.79 9.82
CA LYS A 101 -15.98 2.71 8.81
C LYS A 101 -15.42 3.21 7.47
N ALA A 102 -15.89 4.37 6.99
CA ALA A 102 -15.39 4.95 5.75
C ALA A 102 -13.89 5.23 5.82
N ALA A 103 -13.38 5.81 6.91
CA ALA A 103 -11.94 6.04 7.10
C ALA A 103 -11.10 4.76 6.95
N TYR A 104 -11.61 3.62 7.42
CA TYR A 104 -10.92 2.33 7.23
C TYR A 104 -10.96 1.88 5.76
N GLU A 105 -12.08 2.07 5.06
CA GLU A 105 -12.20 1.77 3.63
C GLU A 105 -11.24 2.63 2.79
N GLU A 106 -11.10 3.94 3.10
CA GLU A 106 -10.12 4.82 2.44
C GLU A 106 -8.67 4.42 2.74
N ALA A 107 -8.39 3.92 3.95
CA ALA A 107 -7.06 3.37 4.24
C ALA A 107 -6.71 2.16 3.37
N GLU A 108 -7.69 1.29 3.08
CA GLU A 108 -7.52 0.15 2.17
C GLU A 108 -7.33 0.62 0.71
N HIS A 109 -8.03 1.68 0.27
CA HIS A 109 -7.83 2.28 -1.04
C HIS A 109 -6.43 2.88 -1.16
N ALA A 110 -6.00 3.67 -0.17
CA ALA A 110 -4.65 4.23 -0.12
C ALA A 110 -3.57 3.14 -0.19
N ALA A 111 -3.75 2.02 0.55
CA ALA A 111 -2.82 0.90 0.51
C ALA A 111 -2.69 0.29 -0.90
N LYS A 112 -3.83 0.13 -1.62
CA LYS A 112 -3.83 -0.38 -3.00
C LYS A 112 -3.12 0.57 -3.96
N PHE A 113 -3.35 1.88 -3.88
CA PHE A 113 -2.61 2.86 -4.68
C PHE A 113 -1.13 2.87 -4.35
N ALA A 114 -0.75 2.74 -3.08
CA ALA A 114 0.66 2.62 -2.68
C ALA A 114 1.34 1.39 -3.30
N GLU A 115 0.66 0.24 -3.33
CA GLU A 115 1.16 -0.99 -3.96
C GLU A 115 1.27 -0.83 -5.48
N LEU A 116 0.27 -0.25 -6.15
CA LEU A 116 0.34 0.01 -7.60
C LEU A 116 1.54 0.88 -7.96
N LEU A 117 1.78 1.96 -7.22
CA LEU A 117 2.87 2.91 -7.46
C LEU A 117 4.24 2.33 -7.09
N GLY A 118 4.37 1.60 -5.98
CA GLY A 118 5.66 1.11 -5.48
C GLY A 118 6.65 2.23 -5.12
N GLU A 119 6.16 3.44 -4.78
CA GLU A 119 6.97 4.61 -4.46
C GLU A 119 7.21 4.75 -2.95
N VAL A 120 6.21 4.42 -2.13
CA VAL A 120 6.27 4.53 -0.66
C VAL A 120 6.37 3.17 0.03
N VAL A 121 6.15 2.10 -0.69
CA VAL A 121 6.26 0.71 -0.24
C VAL A 121 7.07 -0.10 -1.24
N THR A 122 7.83 -1.09 -0.75
CA THR A 122 8.58 -2.04 -1.58
C THR A 122 8.10 -3.46 -1.31
N ASP A 123 8.47 -4.41 -2.14
CA ASP A 123 8.24 -5.85 -1.96
C ASP A 123 9.14 -6.49 -0.88
N SER A 124 9.99 -5.71 -0.21
CA SER A 124 10.91 -6.16 0.83
C SER A 124 10.51 -5.63 2.21
N THR A 125 10.07 -6.52 3.11
CA THR A 125 9.80 -6.18 4.51
C THR A 125 11.00 -5.53 5.20
N LYS A 126 12.22 -6.06 4.95
CA LYS A 126 13.46 -5.47 5.48
C LYS A 126 13.60 -4.02 5.03
N LYS A 127 13.47 -3.77 3.74
CA LYS A 127 13.61 -2.42 3.17
C LYS A 127 12.55 -1.47 3.69
N ASN A 128 11.30 -1.92 3.78
CA ASN A 128 10.21 -1.13 4.33
C ASN A 128 10.48 -0.74 5.79
N LEU A 129 10.99 -1.66 6.63
CA LEU A 129 11.39 -1.35 8.00
C LEU A 129 12.53 -0.33 8.06
N GLU A 130 13.57 -0.47 7.24
CA GLU A 130 14.68 0.49 7.16
C GLU A 130 14.19 1.91 6.84
N LEU A 131 13.32 2.03 5.84
CA LEU A 131 12.71 3.31 5.43
C LEU A 131 11.87 3.91 6.56
N ARG A 132 11.09 3.08 7.26
CA ARG A 132 10.24 3.58 8.35
C ARG A 132 11.04 4.03 9.56
N VAL A 133 12.07 3.29 9.97
CA VAL A 133 12.97 3.72 11.06
C VAL A 133 13.51 5.13 10.80
N ALA A 134 14.00 5.39 9.59
CA ALA A 134 14.52 6.70 9.21
C ALA A 134 13.43 7.79 9.20
N ALA A 135 12.25 7.48 8.65
CA ALA A 135 11.13 8.42 8.57
C ALA A 135 10.58 8.80 9.94
N GLU A 136 10.38 7.81 10.83
CA GLU A 136 9.88 8.06 12.19
C GLU A 136 10.87 8.90 13.03
N ASN A 137 12.18 8.69 12.83
CA ASN A 137 13.19 9.54 13.47
C ASN A 137 13.09 10.99 13.00
N GLY A 138 12.92 11.23 11.71
CA GLY A 138 12.68 12.55 11.13
C GLY A 138 11.38 13.19 11.63
N ALA A 139 10.29 12.41 11.63
CA ALA A 139 8.98 12.85 12.12
C ALA A 139 9.02 13.24 13.61
N THR A 140 9.72 12.45 14.43
CA THR A 140 9.95 12.77 15.85
C THR A 140 10.64 14.14 16.01
N ALA A 141 11.71 14.37 15.27
CA ALA A 141 12.45 15.63 15.31
C ALA A 141 11.61 16.82 14.84
N GLY A 142 10.90 16.66 13.73
CA GLY A 142 10.03 17.70 13.16
C GLY A 142 8.89 18.10 14.10
N LYS A 143 8.16 17.13 14.63
CA LYS A 143 7.06 17.34 15.58
C LYS A 143 7.58 17.94 16.91
N THR A 144 8.72 17.48 17.42
CA THR A 144 9.35 18.06 18.61
C THR A 144 9.71 19.54 18.40
N ASN A 145 10.23 19.90 17.23
CA ASN A 145 10.53 21.30 16.91
C ASN A 145 9.25 22.15 16.84
N LEU A 146 8.20 21.63 16.18
CA LEU A 146 6.91 22.32 16.11
C LEU A 146 6.32 22.52 17.51
N ALA A 147 6.33 21.52 18.36
CA ALA A 147 5.85 21.62 19.74
C ALA A 147 6.60 22.69 20.53
N LYS A 148 7.93 22.75 20.43
CA LYS A 148 8.73 23.82 21.08
C LYS A 148 8.35 25.21 20.60
N ARG A 149 8.13 25.40 19.31
CA ARG A 149 7.70 26.72 18.76
C ARG A 149 6.28 27.08 19.23
N ALA A 150 5.37 26.11 19.27
CA ALA A 150 4.02 26.32 19.78
C ALA A 150 4.05 26.75 21.26
N LYS A 151 4.88 26.09 22.09
CA LYS A 151 5.06 26.47 23.48
C LYS A 151 5.61 27.90 23.64
N ALA A 152 6.62 28.25 22.87
CA ALA A 152 7.17 29.62 22.88
C ALA A 152 6.16 30.69 22.45
N ALA A 153 5.15 30.31 21.67
CA ALA A 153 4.06 31.17 21.24
C ALA A 153 2.83 31.13 22.19
N ASN A 154 2.92 30.46 23.34
CA ASN A 154 1.80 30.25 24.28
C ASN A 154 0.59 29.53 23.67
N LEU A 155 0.82 28.63 22.73
CA LEU A 155 -0.20 27.80 22.06
C LEU A 155 -0.24 26.40 22.70
N ASP A 156 -0.69 26.31 23.96
CA ASP A 156 -0.58 25.09 24.78
C ASP A 156 -1.32 23.91 24.17
N ALA A 157 -2.54 24.11 23.66
CA ALA A 157 -3.31 23.03 23.02
C ALA A 157 -2.58 22.42 21.80
N ILE A 158 -1.93 23.26 21.00
CA ILE A 158 -1.12 22.79 19.85
C ILE A 158 0.15 22.08 20.34
N HIS A 159 0.84 22.68 21.33
CA HIS A 159 2.02 22.08 21.95
C HIS A 159 1.71 20.67 22.46
N ASP A 160 0.70 20.53 23.30
CA ASP A 160 0.38 19.26 23.95
C ASP A 160 0.03 18.18 22.94
N THR A 161 -0.81 18.51 21.96
CA THR A 161 -1.21 17.60 20.89
C THR A 161 -0.01 17.14 20.05
N VAL A 162 0.82 18.08 19.60
CA VAL A 162 1.97 17.75 18.73
C VAL A 162 3.11 17.06 19.50
N HIS A 163 3.30 17.42 20.78
CA HIS A 163 4.29 16.78 21.64
C HIS A 163 3.92 15.31 21.91
N GLU A 164 2.64 15.02 22.12
CA GLU A 164 2.15 13.62 22.27
C GLU A 164 2.43 12.82 21.00
N MET A 165 2.09 13.38 19.81
CA MET A 165 2.40 12.74 18.53
C MET A 165 3.91 12.51 18.35
N ALA A 166 4.78 13.45 18.74
CA ALA A 166 6.23 13.25 18.67
C ALA A 166 6.71 12.05 19.51
N ARG A 167 6.08 11.80 20.65
CA ARG A 167 6.35 10.63 21.48
C ARG A 167 5.89 9.33 20.82
N ASP A 168 4.74 9.37 20.11
CA ASP A 168 4.25 8.24 19.35
C ASP A 168 5.21 7.88 18.21
N GLU A 169 5.68 8.87 17.43
CA GLU A 169 6.67 8.63 16.36
C GLU A 169 7.96 8.00 16.91
N ALA A 170 8.42 8.48 18.06
CA ALA A 170 9.60 7.89 18.72
C ALA A 170 9.36 6.43 19.15
N ARG A 171 8.14 6.09 19.58
CA ARG A 171 7.74 4.72 19.93
C ARG A 171 7.67 3.84 18.67
N HIS A 172 7.06 4.34 17.59
CA HIS A 172 6.98 3.64 16.29
C HIS A 172 8.39 3.35 15.76
N GLY A 173 9.26 4.36 15.70
CA GLY A 173 10.63 4.19 15.22
C GLY A 173 11.43 3.16 16.02
N LYS A 174 11.29 3.16 17.35
CA LYS A 174 11.95 2.16 18.21
C LYS A 174 11.38 0.74 17.97
N ALA A 175 10.06 0.62 17.79
CA ALA A 175 9.42 -0.65 17.50
C ALA A 175 9.89 -1.21 16.14
N PHE A 176 9.89 -0.40 15.09
CA PHE A 176 10.38 -0.80 13.76
C PHE A 176 11.86 -1.18 13.80
N LYS A 177 12.69 -0.43 14.54
CA LYS A 177 14.11 -0.77 14.72
C LYS A 177 14.29 -2.10 15.43
N GLY A 178 13.54 -2.36 16.48
CA GLY A 178 13.59 -3.64 17.21
C GLY A 178 13.15 -4.83 16.34
N LEU A 179 12.13 -4.64 15.49
CA LEU A 179 11.71 -5.66 14.52
C LEU A 179 12.76 -5.88 13.44
N LEU A 180 13.37 -4.82 12.92
CA LEU A 180 14.46 -4.92 11.94
C LEU A 180 15.65 -5.70 12.50
N GLU A 181 16.09 -5.39 13.71
CA GLU A 181 17.18 -6.09 14.39
C GLU A 181 16.84 -7.56 14.67
N ARG A 182 15.61 -7.85 15.09
CA ARG A 182 15.18 -9.20 15.44
C ARG A 182 15.12 -10.15 14.23
N TYR A 183 14.66 -9.67 13.08
CA TYR A 183 14.40 -10.54 11.93
C TYR A 183 15.45 -10.46 10.83
N PHE A 184 16.24 -9.39 10.81
CA PHE A 184 17.17 -9.10 9.71
C PHE A 184 18.56 -8.63 10.17
N GLY A 185 18.82 -8.61 11.49
CA GLY A 185 20.10 -8.29 12.11
C GLY A 185 21.04 -9.49 12.26
#